data_df9fc101298fa6f257c445b3ed3f9958
#
_entry.id   df9fc101298fa6f257c445b3ed3f9958
#
_cell.length_a   1.000
_cell.length_b   1.000
_cell.length_c   1.000
_cell.angle_alpha   90.00
_cell.angle_beta   90.00
_cell.angle_gamma   90.00
#
_symmetry.space_group_name_H-M   'P 1'
#
loop_
_entity.id
_entity.type
_entity.pdbx_description
1 polymer ?
#
loop_
_entity_poly.entity_id
_entity_poly.type
_entity_poly.pdbx_seq_one_letter_code
_entity_poly.pdbx_strand_id
1 'polypeptide(L)'
;VLITSVAAEGNAIAKIDDMVLFVEGVIPGDVVNVQITKKRKNYCEGRVTQIVKESPDRLPAFCQHFGVCGGCKWQILPYEKQLFYKEKQAKDQLERIGHVTVSEYLPILGSIDKEYYRNKLEFTFSNKRWITAEEAATRAEITESNALGFHVPRLFDKVVDIEHCHLQGTPSNEIRNFIRTYALQHGLTFFDIRDHAGLLRNLIIRTSTNGECMVIVVFYEKDEKNIQELLSAIHENFPQITSLLYIINQKANDTIGDQEVLTFYGNDFIFEEMENLKFKVGPKSFYQTNSKQAYELYKIARNFAQLTGNELVYDLYTGTGTIANFIAAKAQKVIGIEYVPEAIEDAKINSSLNNITNTLFYAGDMKDILNDDFIKKHGKPDVII
;
A
#
# COMPACT_ATOMS: atom_id res chain seq x y z
N VAL A 1 29.77 -13.52 -4.67
CA VAL A 1 29.82 -12.08 -4.93
C VAL A 1 29.56 -11.29 -3.66
N LEU A 2 30.13 -10.09 -3.55
CA LEU A 2 29.86 -9.14 -2.48
C LEU A 2 28.68 -8.23 -2.90
N ILE A 3 27.70 -8.11 -2.02
CA ILE A 3 26.59 -7.16 -2.18
C ILE A 3 27.07 -5.77 -1.77
N THR A 4 26.92 -4.78 -2.67
CA THR A 4 27.52 -3.46 -2.49
C THR A 4 26.52 -2.33 -2.28
N SER A 5 25.27 -2.49 -2.73
CA SER A 5 24.26 -1.44 -2.66
C SER A 5 22.84 -2.02 -2.72
N VAL A 6 21.87 -1.14 -2.71
CA VAL A 6 20.44 -1.45 -2.89
C VAL A 6 19.89 -0.65 -4.06
N ALA A 7 19.08 -1.29 -4.89
CA ALA A 7 18.33 -0.66 -5.96
C ALA A 7 16.91 -0.31 -5.51
N ALA A 8 16.15 0.28 -6.43
CA ALA A 8 14.72 0.46 -6.28
C ALA A 8 14.01 -0.86 -5.91
N GLU A 9 12.87 -0.76 -5.23
CA GLU A 9 12.03 -1.89 -4.83
C GLU A 9 12.72 -2.91 -3.91
N GLY A 10 13.85 -2.54 -3.29
CA GLY A 10 14.52 -3.37 -2.29
C GLY A 10 15.37 -4.51 -2.84
N ASN A 11 15.69 -4.50 -4.12
CA ASN A 11 16.66 -5.43 -4.68
C ASN A 11 18.08 -5.03 -4.28
N ALA A 12 18.89 -6.00 -3.86
CA ALA A 12 20.30 -5.77 -3.60
C ALA A 12 21.12 -5.77 -4.90
N ILE A 13 22.23 -5.04 -4.91
CA ILE A 13 23.11 -4.88 -6.07
C ILE A 13 24.48 -5.48 -5.76
N ALA A 14 24.95 -6.30 -6.69
CA ALA A 14 26.37 -6.67 -6.84
C ALA A 14 26.86 -6.35 -8.25
N LYS A 15 28.17 -6.51 -8.49
CA LYS A 15 28.77 -6.43 -9.82
C LYS A 15 29.47 -7.75 -10.15
N ILE A 16 29.29 -8.20 -11.39
CA ILE A 16 30.01 -9.33 -11.99
C ILE A 16 30.52 -8.85 -13.35
N ASP A 17 31.84 -8.82 -13.54
CA ASP A 17 32.48 -8.46 -14.81
C ASP A 17 31.86 -7.17 -15.45
N ASP A 18 31.80 -6.09 -14.68
CA ASP A 18 31.19 -4.81 -15.02
C ASP A 18 29.65 -4.81 -15.26
N MET A 19 28.98 -5.96 -15.17
CA MET A 19 27.52 -6.03 -15.19
C MET A 19 26.92 -5.88 -13.81
N VAL A 20 25.78 -5.18 -13.76
CA VAL A 20 24.96 -5.10 -12.54
C VAL A 20 24.23 -6.42 -12.34
N LEU A 21 24.32 -6.96 -11.13
CA LEU A 21 23.55 -8.12 -10.70
C LEU A 21 22.52 -7.70 -9.65
N PHE A 22 21.25 -7.97 -9.91
CA PHE A 22 20.15 -7.79 -8.95
C PHE A 22 19.87 -9.10 -8.20
N VAL A 23 19.79 -9.01 -6.88
CA VAL A 23 19.58 -10.15 -5.98
C VAL A 23 18.57 -9.79 -4.91
N GLU A 24 17.66 -10.69 -4.58
CA GLU A 24 16.68 -10.50 -3.50
C GLU A 24 17.11 -11.21 -2.21
N GLY A 25 16.59 -10.76 -1.05
CA GLY A 25 16.74 -11.41 0.25
C GLY A 25 18.11 -11.23 0.92
N VAL A 26 18.93 -10.33 0.41
CA VAL A 26 20.27 -10.01 0.93
C VAL A 26 20.47 -8.51 1.09
N ILE A 27 21.49 -8.13 1.86
CA ILE A 27 21.79 -6.73 2.18
C ILE A 27 23.24 -6.39 1.84
N PRO A 28 23.58 -5.12 1.68
CA PRO A 28 24.97 -4.69 1.47
C PRO A 28 25.90 -5.19 2.58
N GLY A 29 27.04 -5.69 2.17
CA GLY A 29 28.04 -6.34 3.03
C GLY A 29 27.92 -7.86 3.10
N ASP A 30 26.81 -8.46 2.65
CA ASP A 30 26.73 -9.92 2.50
C ASP A 30 27.66 -10.40 1.38
N VAL A 31 28.32 -11.54 1.59
CA VAL A 31 29.01 -12.29 0.55
C VAL A 31 28.19 -13.55 0.25
N VAL A 32 27.79 -13.71 -1.00
CA VAL A 32 26.81 -14.73 -1.38
C VAL A 32 27.22 -15.53 -2.61
N ASN A 33 26.80 -16.78 -2.67
CA ASN A 33 26.74 -17.57 -3.88
C ASN A 33 25.39 -17.33 -4.56
N VAL A 34 25.43 -17.03 -5.86
CA VAL A 34 24.24 -16.66 -6.63
C VAL A 34 24.15 -17.52 -7.88
N GLN A 35 22.99 -18.10 -8.11
CA GLN A 35 22.62 -18.71 -9.38
C GLN A 35 22.00 -17.63 -10.28
N ILE A 36 22.61 -17.38 -11.43
CA ILE A 36 22.03 -16.45 -12.43
C ILE A 36 20.77 -17.08 -13.01
N THR A 37 19.66 -16.37 -12.87
CA THR A 37 18.33 -16.78 -13.35
C THR A 37 17.97 -16.11 -14.67
N LYS A 38 18.50 -14.89 -14.91
CA LYS A 38 18.25 -14.14 -16.13
C LYS A 38 19.44 -13.27 -16.47
N LYS A 39 19.83 -13.26 -17.77
CA LYS A 39 20.90 -12.41 -18.27
C LYS A 39 20.39 -11.51 -19.38
N ARG A 40 20.64 -10.22 -19.27
CA ARG A 40 20.37 -9.17 -20.26
C ARG A 40 21.67 -8.52 -20.69
N LYS A 41 21.60 -7.62 -21.70
CA LYS A 41 22.79 -6.94 -22.22
C LYS A 41 23.59 -6.17 -21.15
N ASN A 42 22.86 -5.49 -20.24
CA ASN A 42 23.46 -4.57 -19.28
C ASN A 42 23.31 -5.01 -17.81
N TYR A 43 22.57 -6.07 -17.53
CA TYR A 43 22.37 -6.55 -16.16
C TYR A 43 22.02 -8.05 -16.11
N CYS A 44 22.18 -8.62 -14.92
CA CYS A 44 21.73 -9.96 -14.58
C CYS A 44 20.76 -9.93 -13.38
N GLU A 45 19.90 -10.94 -13.30
CA GLU A 45 19.12 -11.25 -12.10
C GLU A 45 19.58 -12.60 -11.57
N GLY A 46 19.64 -12.74 -10.25
CA GLY A 46 20.10 -13.98 -9.64
C GLY A 46 19.36 -14.32 -8.36
N ARG A 47 19.35 -15.59 -8.04
CA ARG A 47 18.81 -16.13 -6.78
C ARG A 47 19.97 -16.55 -5.88
N VAL A 48 19.93 -16.15 -4.61
CA VAL A 48 20.88 -16.61 -3.60
C VAL A 48 20.75 -18.11 -3.40
N THR A 49 21.86 -18.82 -3.48
CA THR A 49 21.93 -20.24 -3.14
C THR A 49 22.54 -20.47 -1.76
N GLN A 50 23.41 -19.54 -1.31
CA GLN A 50 24.06 -19.60 -0.02
C GLN A 50 24.57 -18.22 0.39
N ILE A 51 24.41 -17.86 1.66
CA ILE A 51 25.12 -16.76 2.30
C ILE A 51 26.45 -17.32 2.82
N VAL A 52 27.56 -16.91 2.21
CA VAL A 52 28.91 -17.35 2.57
C VAL A 52 29.42 -16.60 3.79
N LYS A 53 29.10 -15.30 3.86
CA LYS A 53 29.42 -14.42 4.98
C LYS A 53 28.32 -13.38 5.13
N GLU A 54 27.77 -13.28 6.32
CA GLU A 54 26.78 -12.25 6.65
C GLU A 54 27.41 -10.88 6.81
N SER A 55 26.66 -9.87 6.43
CA SER A 55 26.97 -8.47 6.70
C SER A 55 26.95 -8.21 8.21
N PRO A 56 27.86 -7.39 8.75
CA PRO A 56 27.78 -6.96 10.15
C PRO A 56 26.53 -6.11 10.45
N ASP A 57 25.90 -5.54 9.42
CA ASP A 57 24.65 -4.80 9.52
C ASP A 57 23.40 -5.69 9.48
N ARG A 58 23.54 -7.02 9.32
CA ARG A 58 22.37 -7.92 9.21
C ARG A 58 21.68 -8.08 10.55
N LEU A 59 20.35 -7.83 10.54
CA LEU A 59 19.47 -8.06 11.69
C LEU A 59 18.62 -9.32 11.48
N PRO A 60 18.23 -9.99 12.56
CA PRO A 60 17.18 -11.00 12.47
C PRO A 60 15.84 -10.32 12.09
N ALA A 61 15.09 -10.92 11.18
CA ALA A 61 13.75 -10.45 10.87
C ALA A 61 12.82 -10.70 12.08
N PHE A 62 12.00 -9.72 12.43
CA PHE A 62 11.05 -9.87 13.53
C PHE A 62 9.76 -10.59 13.13
N CYS A 63 9.44 -10.62 11.83
CA CYS A 63 8.25 -11.30 11.30
C CYS A 63 8.59 -12.73 10.90
N GLN A 64 7.87 -13.71 11.43
CA GLN A 64 8.05 -15.14 11.09
C GLN A 64 7.78 -15.45 9.60
N HIS A 65 7.01 -14.61 8.90
CA HIS A 65 6.70 -14.77 7.47
C HIS A 65 7.70 -14.07 6.55
N PHE A 66 8.73 -13.42 7.10
CA PHE A 66 9.72 -12.71 6.29
C PHE A 66 10.51 -13.66 5.39
N GLY A 67 10.77 -13.22 4.15
CA GLY A 67 11.47 -14.03 3.15
C GLY A 67 10.56 -14.96 2.33
N VAL A 68 9.32 -15.18 2.77
CA VAL A 68 8.30 -15.94 2.04
C VAL A 68 7.13 -15.04 1.64
N CYS A 69 6.64 -14.23 2.58
CA CYS A 69 5.60 -13.24 2.34
C CYS A 69 6.12 -12.10 1.46
N GLY A 70 5.33 -11.69 0.44
CA GLY A 70 5.68 -10.60 -0.47
C GLY A 70 5.55 -9.19 0.13
N GLY A 71 5.07 -9.04 1.36
CA GLY A 71 4.73 -7.74 1.94
C GLY A 71 5.93 -6.88 2.38
N CYS A 72 7.05 -7.50 2.78
CA CYS A 72 8.21 -6.79 3.34
C CYS A 72 9.52 -7.28 2.71
N LYS A 73 10.47 -6.34 2.50
CA LYS A 73 11.76 -6.66 1.85
C LYS A 73 12.98 -6.37 2.70
N TRP A 74 12.90 -5.47 3.70
CA TRP A 74 14.08 -4.91 4.36
C TRP A 74 14.12 -5.08 5.88
N GLN A 75 13.36 -6.00 6.46
CA GLN A 75 13.40 -6.22 7.92
C GLN A 75 14.78 -6.63 8.44
N ILE A 76 15.61 -7.20 7.57
CA ILE A 76 16.99 -7.63 7.88
C ILE A 76 18.03 -6.51 7.77
N LEU A 77 17.62 -5.28 7.41
CA LEU A 77 18.49 -4.11 7.28
C LEU A 77 18.11 -3.06 8.34
N PRO A 78 19.05 -2.53 9.14
CA PRO A 78 18.78 -1.46 10.10
C PRO A 78 18.08 -0.27 9.46
N TYR A 79 17.14 0.35 10.16
CA TYR A 79 16.30 1.41 9.61
C TYR A 79 17.11 2.61 9.11
N GLU A 80 18.17 2.98 9.83
CA GLU A 80 19.07 4.06 9.45
C GLU A 80 19.79 3.76 8.11
N LYS A 81 20.10 2.49 7.87
CA LYS A 81 20.65 2.04 6.57
C LYS A 81 19.58 2.04 5.47
N GLN A 82 18.33 1.69 5.81
CA GLN A 82 17.20 1.83 4.86
C GLN A 82 17.04 3.30 4.44
N LEU A 83 17.08 4.25 5.38
CA LEU A 83 17.04 5.68 5.10
C LEU A 83 18.21 6.12 4.22
N PHE A 84 19.42 5.73 4.55
CA PHE A 84 20.61 6.03 3.76
C PHE A 84 20.47 5.59 2.29
N TYR A 85 20.02 4.35 2.06
CA TYR A 85 19.86 3.87 0.68
C TYR A 85 18.69 4.51 -0.05
N LYS A 86 17.59 4.86 0.63
CA LYS A 86 16.47 5.60 0.03
C LYS A 86 16.89 7.03 -0.36
N GLU A 87 17.62 7.73 0.51
CA GLU A 87 18.16 9.05 0.20
C GLU A 87 19.11 9.01 -0.99
N LYS A 88 20.06 8.04 -0.98
CA LYS A 88 20.98 7.81 -2.09
C LYS A 88 20.23 7.56 -3.39
N GLN A 89 19.18 6.75 -3.37
CA GLN A 89 18.36 6.45 -4.54
C GLN A 89 17.69 7.71 -5.10
N ALA A 90 17.11 8.55 -4.23
CA ALA A 90 16.50 9.82 -4.65
C ALA A 90 17.52 10.76 -5.30
N LYS A 91 18.72 10.90 -4.72
CA LYS A 91 19.82 11.68 -5.30
C LYS A 91 20.26 11.14 -6.65
N ASP A 92 20.51 9.83 -6.73
CA ASP A 92 20.90 9.17 -8.00
C ASP A 92 19.83 9.35 -9.10
N GLN A 93 18.54 9.33 -8.78
CA GLN A 93 17.46 9.54 -9.74
C GLN A 93 17.41 11.00 -10.23
N LEU A 94 17.52 11.97 -9.34
CA LEU A 94 17.53 13.39 -9.72
C LEU A 94 18.75 13.75 -10.57
N GLU A 95 19.95 13.35 -10.14
CA GLU A 95 21.19 13.74 -10.79
C GLU A 95 21.47 12.96 -12.07
N ARG A 96 21.33 11.61 -12.03
CA ARG A 96 21.77 10.74 -13.13
C ARG A 96 20.69 10.46 -14.15
N ILE A 97 19.41 10.41 -13.75
CA ILE A 97 18.28 10.13 -14.64
C ILE A 97 17.60 11.44 -15.03
N GLY A 98 17.27 12.28 -14.04
CA GLY A 98 16.62 13.56 -14.25
C GLY A 98 17.54 14.65 -14.78
N HIS A 99 18.86 14.48 -14.67
CA HIS A 99 19.88 15.50 -14.99
C HIS A 99 19.61 16.85 -14.32
N VAL A 100 19.04 16.79 -13.10
CA VAL A 100 18.71 17.97 -12.29
C VAL A 100 19.91 18.30 -11.39
N THR A 101 20.34 19.55 -11.42
CA THR A 101 21.31 20.07 -10.44
C THR A 101 20.55 20.60 -9.25
N VAL A 102 20.72 19.94 -8.10
CA VAL A 102 20.11 20.35 -6.83
C VAL A 102 21.13 21.15 -6.03
N SER A 103 20.76 22.36 -5.61
CA SER A 103 21.65 23.26 -4.87
C SER A 103 21.87 22.78 -3.42
N GLU A 104 20.87 22.16 -2.82
CA GLU A 104 20.92 21.66 -1.45
C GLU A 104 20.03 20.43 -1.29
N TYR A 105 20.54 19.41 -0.59
CA TYR A 105 19.78 18.24 -0.17
C TYR A 105 19.58 18.32 1.33
N LEU A 106 18.32 18.39 1.75
CA LEU A 106 17.95 18.23 3.14
C LEU A 106 18.02 16.74 3.53
N PRO A 107 18.32 16.43 4.80
CA PRO A 107 18.32 15.05 5.29
C PRO A 107 16.96 14.39 5.10
N ILE A 108 16.97 13.10 4.75
CA ILE A 108 15.75 12.31 4.66
C ILE A 108 15.01 12.26 6.00
N LEU A 109 13.71 12.51 5.98
CA LEU A 109 12.86 12.38 7.15
C LEU A 109 12.39 10.93 7.31
N GLY A 110 12.84 10.26 8.35
CA GLY A 110 12.40 8.92 8.70
C GLY A 110 11.00 8.88 9.31
N SER A 111 10.34 7.73 9.20
CA SER A 111 9.09 7.47 9.92
C SER A 111 9.39 7.16 11.40
N ILE A 112 8.57 7.70 12.30
CA ILE A 112 8.64 7.39 13.73
C ILE A 112 8.24 5.93 13.97
N ASP A 113 7.11 5.52 13.38
CA ASP A 113 6.62 4.16 13.47
C ASP A 113 7.26 3.30 12.37
N LYS A 114 7.93 2.24 12.78
CA LYS A 114 8.59 1.27 11.89
C LYS A 114 7.71 0.02 11.67
N GLU A 115 6.76 -0.20 12.58
CA GLU A 115 5.75 -1.26 12.57
C GLU A 115 4.38 -0.64 12.82
N TYR A 116 3.31 -1.37 12.46
CA TYR A 116 1.91 -0.99 12.69
C TYR A 116 1.50 0.39 12.15
N TYR A 117 2.18 0.85 11.11
CA TYR A 117 1.98 2.19 10.53
C TYR A 117 0.97 2.21 9.38
N ARG A 118 0.59 1.05 8.83
CA ARG A 118 -0.35 1.02 7.71
C ARG A 118 -1.79 1.13 8.19
N ASN A 119 -2.52 1.98 7.50
CA ASN A 119 -3.96 2.14 7.71
C ASN A 119 -4.81 1.27 6.77
N LYS A 120 -4.19 0.57 5.82
CA LYS A 120 -4.88 -0.36 4.90
C LYS A 120 -4.04 -1.59 4.65
N LEU A 121 -4.66 -2.76 4.78
CA LEU A 121 -4.15 -4.03 4.25
C LEU A 121 -5.25 -4.74 3.46
N GLU A 122 -4.84 -5.47 2.45
CA GLU A 122 -5.69 -6.31 1.62
C GLU A 122 -5.12 -7.72 1.60
N PHE A 123 -5.89 -8.68 2.10
CA PHE A 123 -5.52 -10.08 2.21
C PHE A 123 -6.27 -10.89 1.16
N THR A 124 -5.64 -11.93 0.67
CA THR A 124 -6.22 -12.86 -0.32
C THR A 124 -6.60 -14.17 0.36
N PHE A 125 -7.82 -14.64 0.12
CA PHE A 125 -8.21 -16.02 0.39
C PHE A 125 -7.77 -16.90 -0.76
N SER A 126 -7.18 -18.06 -0.46
CA SER A 126 -6.77 -19.04 -1.46
C SER A 126 -6.88 -20.45 -0.93
N ASN A 127 -7.31 -21.39 -1.76
CA ASN A 127 -7.23 -22.81 -1.49
C ASN A 127 -5.88 -23.42 -1.84
N LYS A 128 -4.87 -22.59 -2.14
CA LYS A 128 -3.50 -22.99 -2.50
C LYS A 128 -2.48 -22.37 -1.55
N ARG A 129 -2.57 -22.75 -0.28
CA ARG A 129 -1.62 -22.35 0.75
C ARG A 129 -0.18 -22.66 0.33
N TRP A 130 0.71 -21.72 0.58
CA TRP A 130 2.14 -21.96 0.48
C TRP A 130 2.58 -22.95 1.55
N ILE A 131 3.26 -24.02 1.14
CA ILE A 131 3.86 -25.03 2.00
C ILE A 131 5.35 -24.70 2.14
N THR A 132 5.84 -24.57 3.37
CA THR A 132 7.25 -24.30 3.62
C THR A 132 8.11 -25.51 3.30
N ALA A 133 9.42 -25.29 3.10
CA ALA A 133 10.35 -26.39 2.87
C ALA A 133 10.42 -27.34 4.09
N GLU A 134 10.24 -26.81 5.29
CA GLU A 134 10.21 -27.58 6.54
C GLU A 134 8.96 -28.46 6.61
N GLU A 135 7.79 -27.92 6.34
CA GLU A 135 6.54 -28.69 6.25
C GLU A 135 6.65 -29.79 5.19
N ALA A 136 7.18 -29.48 4.01
CA ALA A 136 7.38 -30.45 2.94
C ALA A 136 8.38 -31.55 3.31
N ALA A 137 9.42 -31.25 4.11
CA ALA A 137 10.42 -32.21 4.57
C ALA A 137 9.87 -33.19 5.60
N THR A 138 8.84 -32.82 6.38
CA THR A 138 8.24 -33.73 7.39
C THR A 138 7.49 -34.88 6.77
N ARG A 139 7.16 -34.84 5.47
CA ARG A 139 6.30 -35.80 4.76
C ARG A 139 4.94 -36.05 5.45
N ALA A 140 4.54 -35.17 6.36
CA ALA A 140 3.22 -35.23 6.97
C ALA A 140 2.16 -34.96 5.92
N GLU A 141 0.98 -35.56 6.07
CA GLU A 141 -0.16 -35.27 5.23
C GLU A 141 -0.59 -33.83 5.46
N ILE A 142 -0.61 -33.01 4.39
CA ILE A 142 -1.05 -31.62 4.45
C ILE A 142 -2.56 -31.62 4.42
N THR A 143 -3.18 -31.50 5.57
CA THR A 143 -4.65 -31.54 5.73
C THR A 143 -5.31 -30.21 5.44
N GLU A 144 -4.59 -29.07 5.57
CA GLU A 144 -5.14 -27.73 5.36
C GLU A 144 -4.44 -27.04 4.19
N SER A 145 -5.18 -26.82 3.12
CA SER A 145 -4.73 -26.15 1.90
C SER A 145 -5.20 -24.69 1.78
N ASN A 146 -6.06 -24.24 2.69
CA ASN A 146 -6.61 -22.88 2.70
C ASN A 146 -5.66 -21.90 3.39
N ALA A 147 -5.61 -20.68 2.88
CA ALA A 147 -4.81 -19.59 3.43
C ALA A 147 -5.55 -18.26 3.33
N LEU A 148 -5.35 -17.40 4.33
CA LEU A 148 -5.74 -15.99 4.29
C LEU A 148 -4.53 -15.12 4.59
N GLY A 149 -3.99 -14.48 3.55
CA GLY A 149 -2.78 -13.69 3.71
C GLY A 149 -2.29 -13.03 2.43
N PHE A 150 -1.00 -13.11 2.16
CA PHE A 150 -0.37 -12.45 1.02
C PHE A 150 0.25 -13.45 0.04
N HIS A 151 0.29 -13.06 -1.23
CA HIS A 151 0.95 -13.86 -2.25
C HIS A 151 2.45 -14.02 -1.97
N VAL A 152 2.96 -15.21 -2.30
CA VAL A 152 4.40 -15.44 -2.44
C VAL A 152 4.91 -14.64 -3.66
N PRO A 153 6.03 -13.93 -3.56
CA PRO A 153 6.55 -13.17 -4.69
C PRO A 153 6.71 -14.03 -5.94
N ARG A 154 6.22 -13.53 -7.07
CA ARG A 154 6.24 -14.17 -8.39
C ARG A 154 5.35 -15.42 -8.56
N LEU A 155 4.61 -15.81 -7.54
CA LEU A 155 3.65 -16.92 -7.59
C LEU A 155 2.24 -16.37 -7.40
N PHE A 156 1.52 -16.20 -8.50
CA PHE A 156 0.20 -15.56 -8.49
C PHE A 156 -0.89 -16.40 -7.80
N ASP A 157 -0.69 -17.73 -7.70
CA ASP A 157 -1.66 -18.67 -7.15
C ASP A 157 -1.28 -19.21 -5.75
N LYS A 158 -0.15 -18.77 -5.17
CA LYS A 158 0.29 -19.23 -3.86
C LYS A 158 0.19 -18.13 -2.82
N VAL A 159 -0.51 -18.41 -1.73
CA VAL A 159 -0.73 -17.49 -0.63
C VAL A 159 -0.09 -18.03 0.65
N VAL A 160 0.68 -17.18 1.32
CA VAL A 160 1.19 -17.45 2.68
C VAL A 160 0.04 -17.21 3.64
N ASP A 161 -0.27 -18.21 4.45
CA ASP A 161 -1.24 -18.08 5.53
C ASP A 161 -0.61 -17.26 6.65
N ILE A 162 -1.15 -16.06 6.89
CA ILE A 162 -0.56 -15.08 7.81
C ILE A 162 -1.18 -15.24 9.20
N GLU A 163 -0.36 -15.52 10.22
CA GLU A 163 -0.80 -15.55 11.61
C GLU A 163 -0.73 -14.18 12.26
N HIS A 164 0.36 -13.44 12.03
CA HIS A 164 0.54 -12.09 12.53
C HIS A 164 1.24 -11.20 11.49
N CYS A 165 0.63 -10.05 11.21
CA CYS A 165 1.22 -9.02 10.35
C CYS A 165 1.58 -7.79 11.19
N HIS A 166 2.84 -7.37 11.12
CA HIS A 166 3.36 -6.22 11.85
C HIS A 166 3.17 -4.89 11.10
N LEU A 167 2.45 -4.88 9.99
CA LEU A 167 2.26 -3.65 9.22
C LEU A 167 1.05 -2.83 9.64
N GLN A 168 -0.03 -3.47 10.09
CA GLN A 168 -1.25 -2.81 10.56
C GLN A 168 -1.54 -3.18 12.01
N GLY A 169 -1.93 -2.19 12.81
CA GLY A 169 -2.25 -2.37 14.21
C GLY A 169 -3.59 -3.06 14.45
N THR A 170 -3.90 -3.25 15.73
CA THR A 170 -5.21 -3.76 16.20
C THR A 170 -6.36 -2.90 15.61
N PRO A 171 -7.46 -3.54 15.16
CA PRO A 171 -7.83 -4.94 15.32
C PRO A 171 -7.57 -5.83 14.09
N SER A 172 -6.62 -5.48 13.22
CA SER A 172 -6.46 -6.13 11.90
C SER A 172 -6.13 -7.63 11.99
N ASN A 173 -5.19 -8.00 12.84
CA ASN A 173 -4.81 -9.42 13.01
C ASN A 173 -5.96 -10.24 13.61
N GLU A 174 -6.65 -9.68 14.59
CA GLU A 174 -7.76 -10.32 15.29
C GLU A 174 -8.92 -10.58 14.32
N ILE A 175 -9.32 -9.59 13.53
CA ILE A 175 -10.39 -9.71 12.53
C ILE A 175 -10.02 -10.77 11.48
N ARG A 176 -8.81 -10.69 10.91
CA ARG A 176 -8.36 -11.65 9.91
C ARG A 176 -8.37 -13.08 10.44
N ASN A 177 -7.80 -13.29 11.62
CA ASN A 177 -7.71 -14.64 12.23
C ASN A 177 -9.10 -15.18 12.58
N PHE A 178 -10.00 -14.33 13.09
CA PHE A 178 -11.39 -14.71 13.34
C PHE A 178 -12.07 -15.16 12.04
N ILE A 179 -12.03 -14.35 10.99
CA ILE A 179 -12.67 -14.67 9.71
C ILE A 179 -12.12 -15.97 9.13
N ARG A 180 -10.78 -16.17 9.18
CA ARG A 180 -10.14 -17.41 8.74
C ARG A 180 -10.66 -18.61 9.53
N THR A 181 -10.69 -18.51 10.85
CA THR A 181 -11.14 -19.60 11.74
C THR A 181 -12.61 -19.92 11.52
N TYR A 182 -13.46 -18.87 11.44
CA TYR A 182 -14.88 -19.02 11.14
C TYR A 182 -15.11 -19.74 9.81
N ALA A 183 -14.42 -19.30 8.76
CA ALA A 183 -14.54 -19.88 7.42
C ALA A 183 -14.19 -21.38 7.41
N LEU A 184 -13.12 -21.80 8.09
CA LEU A 184 -12.73 -23.20 8.20
C LEU A 184 -13.74 -24.02 9.00
N GLN A 185 -14.23 -23.49 10.11
CA GLN A 185 -15.20 -24.19 10.97
C GLN A 185 -16.56 -24.39 10.29
N HIS A 186 -16.96 -23.46 9.43
CA HIS A 186 -18.26 -23.52 8.73
C HIS A 186 -18.14 -24.05 7.29
N GLY A 187 -16.95 -24.53 6.90
CA GLY A 187 -16.73 -25.13 5.57
C GLY A 187 -16.88 -24.16 4.42
N LEU A 188 -16.67 -22.83 4.65
CA LEU A 188 -16.71 -21.83 3.58
C LEU A 188 -15.54 -22.04 2.64
N THR A 189 -15.81 -22.01 1.32
CA THR A 189 -14.80 -22.26 0.30
C THR A 189 -13.93 -21.03 0.06
N PHE A 190 -12.61 -21.23 -0.04
CA PHE A 190 -11.64 -20.20 -0.38
C PHE A 190 -11.44 -20.17 -1.90
N PHE A 191 -11.20 -18.98 -2.44
CA PHE A 191 -11.11 -18.77 -3.88
C PHE A 191 -9.96 -19.55 -4.54
N ASP A 192 -10.30 -20.28 -5.61
CA ASP A 192 -9.32 -20.87 -6.51
C ASP A 192 -9.16 -19.94 -7.73
N ILE A 193 -7.98 -19.31 -7.85
CA ILE A 193 -7.68 -18.37 -8.93
C ILE A 193 -7.54 -19.04 -10.32
N ARG A 194 -7.32 -20.38 -10.36
CA ARG A 194 -7.21 -21.12 -11.62
C ARG A 194 -8.56 -21.58 -12.14
N ASP A 195 -9.39 -22.07 -11.21
CA ASP A 195 -10.69 -22.67 -11.53
C ASP A 195 -11.82 -21.61 -11.44
N HIS A 196 -11.50 -20.39 -10.94
CA HIS A 196 -12.48 -19.33 -10.72
C HIS A 196 -13.70 -19.83 -9.92
N ALA A 197 -13.45 -20.43 -8.80
CA ALA A 197 -14.47 -21.01 -7.91
C ALA A 197 -14.15 -20.72 -6.44
N GLY A 198 -15.16 -20.78 -5.58
CA GLY A 198 -15.05 -20.55 -4.14
C GLY A 198 -15.70 -19.24 -3.72
N LEU A 199 -16.18 -19.20 -2.47
CA LEU A 199 -16.97 -18.09 -1.94
C LEU A 199 -16.09 -16.89 -1.57
N LEU A 200 -15.06 -17.10 -0.73
CA LEU A 200 -14.24 -16.04 -0.13
C LEU A 200 -13.07 -15.68 -1.04
N ARG A 201 -12.92 -14.38 -1.38
CA ARG A 201 -11.91 -13.91 -2.33
C ARG A 201 -10.85 -12.99 -1.73
N ASN A 202 -11.25 -11.84 -1.17
CA ASN A 202 -10.33 -10.91 -0.52
C ASN A 202 -10.93 -10.38 0.79
N LEU A 203 -10.06 -9.94 1.68
CA LEU A 203 -10.40 -9.22 2.90
C LEU A 203 -9.60 -7.91 2.92
N ILE A 204 -10.30 -6.78 2.98
CA ILE A 204 -9.67 -5.47 3.09
C ILE A 204 -10.01 -4.90 4.46
N ILE A 205 -8.99 -4.46 5.19
CA ILE A 205 -9.16 -3.81 6.49
C ILE A 205 -8.54 -2.42 6.39
N ARG A 206 -9.33 -1.40 6.72
CA ARG A 206 -8.88 -0.01 6.86
C ARG A 206 -9.11 0.46 8.28
N THR A 207 -8.12 1.16 8.81
CA THR A 207 -8.21 1.84 10.11
C THR A 207 -7.86 3.30 9.92
N SER A 208 -8.33 4.17 10.79
CA SER A 208 -8.01 5.59 10.76
C SER A 208 -7.38 6.05 12.08
N THR A 209 -6.79 7.24 12.06
CA THR A 209 -6.12 7.83 13.24
C THR A 209 -7.08 8.16 14.37
N ASN A 210 -8.37 8.34 14.08
CA ASN A 210 -9.42 8.58 15.07
C ASN A 210 -10.07 7.29 15.63
N GLY A 211 -9.56 6.11 15.22
CA GLY A 211 -10.00 4.81 15.74
C GLY A 211 -11.16 4.16 14.97
N GLU A 212 -11.61 4.73 13.85
CA GLU A 212 -12.61 4.07 13.01
C GLU A 212 -12.00 2.89 12.26
N CYS A 213 -12.82 1.86 12.03
CA CYS A 213 -12.42 0.63 11.35
C CYS A 213 -13.44 0.26 10.27
N MET A 214 -12.95 0.10 9.04
CA MET A 214 -13.73 -0.41 7.91
C MET A 214 -13.21 -1.79 7.53
N VAL A 215 -14.13 -2.73 7.41
CA VAL A 215 -13.89 -4.09 6.94
C VAL A 215 -14.68 -4.33 5.67
N ILE A 216 -14.03 -4.81 4.63
CA ILE A 216 -14.67 -5.15 3.35
C ILE A 216 -14.35 -6.62 3.05
N VAL A 217 -15.37 -7.45 3.00
CA VAL A 217 -15.24 -8.83 2.55
C VAL A 217 -15.62 -8.92 1.09
N VAL A 218 -14.71 -9.39 0.26
CA VAL A 218 -14.96 -9.61 -1.17
C VAL A 218 -15.27 -11.07 -1.38
N PHE A 219 -16.47 -11.33 -1.88
CA PHE A 219 -16.93 -12.66 -2.27
C PHE A 219 -16.82 -12.84 -3.77
N TYR A 220 -16.57 -14.06 -4.23
CA TYR A 220 -16.64 -14.41 -5.63
C TYR A 220 -18.03 -14.96 -5.98
N GLU A 221 -18.55 -15.89 -5.19
CA GLU A 221 -19.87 -16.48 -5.38
C GLU A 221 -20.95 -15.69 -4.66
N LYS A 222 -22.16 -15.72 -5.21
CA LYS A 222 -23.33 -15.10 -4.58
C LYS A 222 -24.07 -16.12 -3.74
N ASP A 223 -23.62 -16.35 -2.51
CA ASP A 223 -24.25 -17.20 -1.51
C ASP A 223 -24.80 -16.33 -0.38
N GLU A 224 -26.03 -15.88 -0.53
CA GLU A 224 -26.65 -14.92 0.38
C GLU A 224 -26.66 -15.42 1.84
N LYS A 225 -26.90 -16.72 2.04
CA LYS A 225 -26.95 -17.30 3.39
C LYS A 225 -25.58 -17.22 4.07
N ASN A 226 -24.56 -17.78 3.45
CA ASN A 226 -23.21 -17.79 4.02
C ASN A 226 -22.61 -16.39 4.14
N ILE A 227 -22.91 -15.48 3.21
CA ILE A 227 -22.53 -14.06 3.27
C ILE A 227 -23.15 -13.41 4.53
N GLN A 228 -24.45 -13.54 4.74
CA GLN A 228 -25.14 -12.94 5.88
C GLN A 228 -24.66 -13.53 7.22
N GLU A 229 -24.49 -14.84 7.31
CA GLU A 229 -24.00 -15.52 8.51
C GLU A 229 -22.58 -15.07 8.89
N LEU A 230 -21.66 -14.99 7.92
CA LEU A 230 -20.30 -14.52 8.17
C LEU A 230 -20.26 -13.04 8.58
N LEU A 231 -20.97 -12.17 7.87
CA LEU A 231 -21.00 -10.73 8.19
C LEU A 231 -21.64 -10.46 9.55
N SER A 232 -22.69 -11.19 9.91
CA SER A 232 -23.31 -11.13 11.26
C SER A 232 -22.32 -11.54 12.33
N ALA A 233 -21.60 -12.65 12.13
CA ALA A 233 -20.58 -13.12 13.08
C ALA A 233 -19.43 -12.10 13.25
N ILE A 234 -18.99 -11.46 12.16
CA ILE A 234 -17.98 -10.40 12.23
C ILE A 234 -18.51 -9.23 13.07
N HIS A 235 -19.70 -8.74 12.79
CA HIS A 235 -20.31 -7.62 13.50
C HIS A 235 -20.48 -7.89 14.99
N GLU A 236 -20.94 -9.07 15.36
CA GLU A 236 -21.15 -9.47 16.76
C GLU A 236 -19.83 -9.57 17.55
N ASN A 237 -18.77 -10.06 16.92
CA ASN A 237 -17.47 -10.25 17.58
C ASN A 237 -16.57 -9.01 17.59
N PHE A 238 -16.82 -8.04 16.70
CA PHE A 238 -16.01 -6.83 16.57
C PHE A 238 -16.86 -5.56 16.56
N PRO A 239 -17.46 -5.18 17.72
CA PRO A 239 -18.32 -4.01 17.83
C PRO A 239 -17.63 -2.68 17.54
N GLN A 240 -16.27 -2.66 17.51
CA GLN A 240 -15.46 -1.50 17.12
C GLN A 240 -15.43 -1.25 15.60
N ILE A 241 -15.93 -2.17 14.76
CA ILE A 241 -16.08 -1.93 13.33
C ILE A 241 -17.17 -0.88 13.11
N THR A 242 -16.78 0.24 12.50
CA THR A 242 -17.70 1.36 12.20
C THR A 242 -18.29 1.28 10.80
N SER A 243 -17.66 0.47 9.92
CA SER A 243 -18.07 0.27 8.53
C SER A 243 -17.80 -1.19 8.13
N LEU A 244 -18.86 -1.98 8.00
CA LEU A 244 -18.78 -3.37 7.53
C LEU A 244 -19.44 -3.46 6.16
N LEU A 245 -18.61 -3.70 5.14
CA LEU A 245 -18.99 -3.69 3.74
C LEU A 245 -18.71 -5.03 3.08
N TYR A 246 -19.38 -5.29 1.98
CA TYR A 246 -19.03 -6.43 1.14
C TYR A 246 -19.17 -6.13 -0.34
N ILE A 247 -18.50 -6.94 -1.14
CA ILE A 247 -18.48 -6.85 -2.61
C ILE A 247 -18.64 -8.26 -3.17
N ILE A 248 -19.41 -8.40 -4.23
CA ILE A 248 -19.46 -9.62 -5.03
C ILE A 248 -18.68 -9.35 -6.32
N ASN A 249 -17.46 -9.91 -6.43
CA ASN A 249 -16.57 -9.69 -7.57
C ASN A 249 -16.32 -10.99 -8.32
N GLN A 250 -17.07 -11.22 -9.39
CA GLN A 250 -16.99 -12.40 -10.25
C GLN A 250 -16.05 -12.22 -11.46
N LYS A 251 -15.26 -11.13 -11.49
CA LYS A 251 -14.28 -10.90 -12.56
C LYS A 251 -13.08 -11.81 -12.44
N ALA A 252 -12.34 -11.96 -13.53
CA ALA A 252 -11.06 -12.68 -13.53
C ALA A 252 -10.00 -11.99 -12.64
N ASN A 253 -9.98 -10.65 -12.58
CA ASN A 253 -9.08 -9.88 -11.75
C ASN A 253 -9.72 -9.49 -10.40
N ASP A 254 -8.91 -9.10 -9.43
CA ASP A 254 -9.30 -8.74 -8.07
C ASP A 254 -9.65 -7.26 -7.88
N THR A 255 -9.56 -6.43 -8.93
CA THR A 255 -9.85 -5.01 -8.83
C THR A 255 -11.31 -4.76 -8.45
N ILE A 256 -11.56 -3.87 -7.50
CA ILE A 256 -12.90 -3.52 -6.99
C ILE A 256 -13.41 -2.15 -7.47
N GLY A 257 -12.62 -1.41 -8.23
CA GLY A 257 -12.94 -0.03 -8.62
C GLY A 257 -14.29 0.14 -9.31
N ASP A 258 -14.65 -0.80 -10.18
CA ASP A 258 -15.88 -0.85 -10.96
C ASP A 258 -16.98 -1.73 -10.33
N GLN A 259 -16.76 -2.29 -9.14
CA GLN A 259 -17.72 -3.16 -8.47
C GLN A 259 -18.65 -2.35 -7.56
N GLU A 260 -19.88 -2.81 -7.38
CA GLU A 260 -20.79 -2.28 -6.38
C GLU A 260 -20.31 -2.64 -4.97
N VAL A 261 -20.32 -1.66 -4.07
CA VAL A 261 -20.03 -1.86 -2.64
C VAL A 261 -21.32 -1.83 -1.88
N LEU A 262 -21.58 -2.90 -1.15
CA LEU A 262 -22.80 -3.09 -0.38
C LEU A 262 -22.51 -2.91 1.11
N THR A 263 -23.32 -2.10 1.79
CA THR A 263 -23.18 -1.86 3.23
C THR A 263 -23.98 -2.89 4.01
N PHE A 264 -23.28 -3.65 4.86
CA PHE A 264 -23.92 -4.53 5.82
C PHE A 264 -24.24 -3.80 7.13
N TYR A 265 -23.26 -3.03 7.65
CA TYR A 265 -23.44 -2.28 8.90
C TYR A 265 -22.64 -0.96 8.86
N GLY A 266 -23.19 0.07 9.50
CA GLY A 266 -22.57 1.37 9.67
C GLY A 266 -22.57 2.23 8.41
N ASN A 267 -21.52 3.04 8.23
CA ASN A 267 -21.37 3.90 7.07
C ASN A 267 -20.60 3.18 5.95
N ASP A 268 -20.73 3.68 4.71
CA ASP A 268 -19.92 3.25 3.56
C ASP A 268 -18.56 3.95 3.49
N PHE A 269 -18.14 4.61 4.55
CA PHE A 269 -16.86 5.34 4.67
C PHE A 269 -16.37 5.35 6.12
N ILE A 270 -15.11 5.73 6.28
CA ILE A 270 -14.53 6.13 7.57
C ILE A 270 -13.96 7.56 7.43
N PHE A 271 -13.75 8.22 8.57
CA PHE A 271 -13.06 9.50 8.60
C PHE A 271 -11.59 9.33 9.00
N GLU A 272 -10.74 10.06 8.30
CA GLU A 272 -9.35 10.28 8.71
C GLU A 272 -9.22 11.75 9.15
N GLU A 273 -8.40 12.02 10.16
CA GLU A 273 -8.20 13.38 10.68
C GLU A 273 -6.74 13.83 10.54
N MET A 274 -6.57 15.09 10.14
CA MET A 274 -5.27 15.72 10.00
C MET A 274 -5.34 17.18 10.42
N GLU A 275 -4.65 17.56 11.50
CA GLU A 275 -4.84 18.85 12.19
C GLU A 275 -6.32 19.03 12.58
N ASN A 276 -6.99 20.06 12.06
CA ASN A 276 -8.42 20.31 12.30
C ASN A 276 -9.30 19.90 11.10
N LEU A 277 -8.74 19.14 10.16
CA LEU A 277 -9.43 18.73 8.95
C LEU A 277 -9.88 17.28 9.04
N LYS A 278 -11.10 17.01 8.54
CA LYS A 278 -11.66 15.67 8.39
C LYS A 278 -11.70 15.29 6.92
N PHE A 279 -11.31 14.07 6.64
CA PHE A 279 -11.33 13.52 5.29
C PHE A 279 -12.17 12.26 5.25
N LYS A 280 -13.21 12.26 4.42
CA LYS A 280 -14.00 11.08 4.11
C LYS A 280 -13.15 10.13 3.26
N VAL A 281 -13.00 8.88 3.72
CA VAL A 281 -12.26 7.84 3.02
C VAL A 281 -13.21 6.67 2.74
N GLY A 282 -13.60 6.53 1.50
CA GLY A 282 -14.45 5.44 1.03
C GLY A 282 -13.67 4.14 0.80
N PRO A 283 -14.38 3.04 0.51
CA PRO A 283 -13.78 1.72 0.27
C PRO A 283 -12.81 1.71 -0.92
N LYS A 284 -13.07 2.52 -1.94
CA LYS A 284 -12.29 2.63 -3.16
C LYS A 284 -11.34 3.82 -3.19
N SER A 285 -11.50 4.77 -2.25
CA SER A 285 -10.68 5.98 -2.21
C SER A 285 -9.21 5.66 -1.97
N PHE A 286 -8.34 6.30 -2.74
CA PHE A 286 -6.91 6.31 -2.42
C PHE A 286 -6.68 7.23 -1.21
N TYR A 287 -5.96 6.74 -0.23
CA TYR A 287 -5.42 7.50 0.88
C TYR A 287 -4.04 6.94 1.24
N GLN A 288 -3.09 7.81 1.59
CA GLN A 288 -1.72 7.39 1.93
C GLN A 288 -1.73 6.39 3.07
N THR A 289 -1.11 5.22 2.85
CA THR A 289 -1.23 4.07 3.76
C THR A 289 -0.51 4.23 5.10
N ASN A 290 0.35 5.22 5.25
CA ASN A 290 0.95 5.65 6.52
C ASN A 290 0.47 7.08 6.80
N SER A 291 -0.63 7.22 7.54
CA SER A 291 -1.26 8.52 7.82
C SER A 291 -0.32 9.50 8.52
N LYS A 292 0.47 9.02 9.50
CA LYS A 292 1.42 9.88 10.23
C LYS A 292 2.53 10.40 9.32
N GLN A 293 3.12 9.53 8.50
CA GLN A 293 4.18 9.95 7.58
C GLN A 293 3.64 10.81 6.42
N ALA A 294 2.40 10.58 5.99
CA ALA A 294 1.72 11.43 5.01
C ALA A 294 1.54 12.86 5.54
N TYR A 295 1.16 12.99 6.80
CA TYR A 295 1.06 14.30 7.45
C TYR A 295 2.41 15.04 7.45
N GLU A 296 3.51 14.34 7.81
CA GLU A 296 4.85 14.93 7.74
C GLU A 296 5.22 15.36 6.31
N LEU A 297 4.92 14.50 5.32
CA LEU A 297 5.14 14.84 3.90
C LEU A 297 4.35 16.10 3.48
N TYR A 298 3.09 16.19 3.89
CA TYR A 298 2.25 17.33 3.52
C TYR A 298 2.68 18.62 4.22
N LYS A 299 3.21 18.53 5.46
CA LYS A 299 3.85 19.69 6.14
C LYS A 299 5.07 20.18 5.37
N ILE A 300 5.92 19.28 4.89
CA ILE A 300 7.09 19.63 4.07
C ILE A 300 6.65 20.30 2.79
N ALA A 301 5.67 19.73 2.06
CA ALA A 301 5.14 20.32 0.83
C ALA A 301 4.57 21.73 1.09
N ARG A 302 3.76 21.89 2.13
CA ARG A 302 3.20 23.20 2.55
C ARG A 302 4.29 24.22 2.90
N ASN A 303 5.35 23.78 3.60
CA ASN A 303 6.46 24.66 3.97
C ASN A 303 7.29 25.07 2.75
N PHE A 304 7.56 24.15 1.83
CA PHE A 304 8.29 24.45 0.58
C PHE A 304 7.50 25.36 -0.36
N ALA A 305 6.18 25.25 -0.36
CA ALA A 305 5.29 26.10 -1.13
C ALA A 305 5.34 27.59 -0.69
N GLN A 306 5.77 27.89 0.55
CA GLN A 306 5.93 29.24 1.10
C GLN A 306 4.69 30.14 0.89
N LEU A 307 3.49 29.57 1.03
CA LEU A 307 2.24 30.28 0.77
C LEU A 307 2.00 31.42 1.74
N THR A 308 1.61 32.57 1.23
CA THR A 308 1.34 33.84 1.97
C THR A 308 -0.14 34.20 2.04
N GLY A 309 -1.01 33.47 1.33
CA GLY A 309 -2.44 33.74 1.21
C GLY A 309 -2.84 34.40 -0.12
N ASN A 310 -1.88 34.71 -0.98
CA ASN A 310 -2.13 35.41 -2.26
C ASN A 310 -1.94 34.50 -3.49
N GLU A 311 -1.41 33.30 -3.31
CA GLU A 311 -1.01 32.43 -4.40
C GLU A 311 -2.20 31.65 -4.98
N LEU A 312 -2.17 31.47 -6.31
CA LEU A 312 -2.92 30.48 -7.04
C LEU A 312 -2.10 29.19 -7.09
N VAL A 313 -2.61 28.14 -6.47
CA VAL A 313 -1.95 26.82 -6.41
C VAL A 313 -2.66 25.82 -7.29
N TYR A 314 -1.91 25.06 -8.08
CA TYR A 314 -2.40 23.87 -8.77
C TYR A 314 -1.90 22.61 -8.06
N ASP A 315 -2.84 21.79 -7.57
CA ASP A 315 -2.58 20.46 -6.99
C ASP A 315 -2.86 19.42 -8.09
N LEU A 316 -1.78 18.91 -8.67
CA LEU A 316 -1.85 17.96 -9.78
C LEU A 316 -1.86 16.53 -9.24
N TYR A 317 -2.78 15.70 -9.75
CA TYR A 317 -3.11 14.38 -9.19
C TYR A 317 -3.68 14.49 -7.78
N THR A 318 -4.63 15.40 -7.59
CA THR A 318 -5.15 15.79 -6.27
C THR A 318 -5.82 14.65 -5.49
N GLY A 319 -6.19 13.55 -6.16
CA GLY A 319 -6.91 12.42 -5.56
C GLY A 319 -8.20 12.89 -4.90
N THR A 320 -8.41 12.52 -3.64
CA THR A 320 -9.56 12.97 -2.82
C THR A 320 -9.39 14.37 -2.24
N GLY A 321 -8.50 15.18 -2.82
CA GLY A 321 -8.28 16.57 -2.44
C GLY A 321 -7.55 16.77 -1.11
N THR A 322 -6.82 15.77 -0.63
CA THR A 322 -6.21 15.83 0.71
C THR A 322 -5.19 16.96 0.82
N ILE A 323 -4.24 17.08 -0.12
CA ILE A 323 -3.23 18.15 -0.11
C ILE A 323 -3.90 19.49 -0.40
N ALA A 324 -4.77 19.56 -1.41
CA ALA A 324 -5.49 20.78 -1.76
C ALA A 324 -6.21 21.40 -0.55
N ASN A 325 -6.96 20.59 0.20
CA ASN A 325 -7.65 21.05 1.41
C ASN A 325 -6.68 21.39 2.55
N PHE A 326 -5.60 20.65 2.70
CA PHE A 326 -4.60 20.87 3.74
C PHE A 326 -3.87 22.22 3.62
N ILE A 327 -3.68 22.70 2.39
CA ILE A 327 -2.99 23.97 2.12
C ILE A 327 -3.95 25.15 1.91
N ALA A 328 -5.24 24.89 1.71
CA ALA A 328 -6.23 25.89 1.29
C ALA A 328 -6.26 27.14 2.18
N ALA A 329 -6.14 26.96 3.49
CA ALA A 329 -6.14 28.09 4.44
C ALA A 329 -4.94 29.06 4.27
N LYS A 330 -3.92 28.66 3.51
CA LYS A 330 -2.70 29.45 3.26
C LYS A 330 -2.56 29.92 1.81
N ALA A 331 -3.54 29.64 0.96
CA ALA A 331 -3.55 30.02 -0.45
C ALA A 331 -4.74 30.94 -0.77
N GLN A 332 -4.62 31.80 -1.77
CA GLN A 332 -5.77 32.56 -2.30
C GLN A 332 -6.79 31.58 -2.92
N LYS A 333 -6.30 30.64 -3.70
CA LYS A 333 -7.11 29.63 -4.40
C LYS A 333 -6.30 28.39 -4.69
N VAL A 334 -6.92 27.22 -4.55
CA VAL A 334 -6.33 25.94 -4.94
C VAL A 334 -7.19 25.28 -6.01
N ILE A 335 -6.56 24.83 -7.08
CA ILE A 335 -7.22 24.07 -8.15
C ILE A 335 -6.63 22.68 -8.19
N GLY A 336 -7.47 21.67 -7.88
CA GLY A 336 -7.12 20.27 -7.95
C GLY A 336 -7.55 19.64 -9.28
N ILE A 337 -6.69 18.84 -9.88
CA ILE A 337 -6.97 18.08 -11.10
C ILE A 337 -6.70 16.61 -10.85
N GLU A 338 -7.65 15.74 -11.20
CA GLU A 338 -7.57 14.29 -11.00
C GLU A 338 -8.29 13.57 -12.15
N TYR A 339 -7.72 12.46 -12.58
CA TYR A 339 -8.29 11.66 -13.67
C TYR A 339 -9.58 10.93 -13.26
N VAL A 340 -9.68 10.49 -12.00
CA VAL A 340 -10.79 9.68 -11.47
C VAL A 340 -11.95 10.55 -11.01
N PRO A 341 -13.12 10.53 -11.67
CA PRO A 341 -14.26 11.40 -11.32
C PRO A 341 -14.76 11.20 -9.90
N GLU A 342 -14.79 9.96 -9.39
CA GLU A 342 -15.24 9.62 -8.04
C GLU A 342 -14.32 10.25 -6.97
N ALA A 343 -13.02 10.31 -7.24
CA ALA A 343 -12.08 10.98 -6.34
C ALA A 343 -12.32 12.49 -6.29
N ILE A 344 -12.71 13.11 -7.39
CA ILE A 344 -13.11 14.53 -7.44
C ILE A 344 -14.38 14.78 -6.64
N GLU A 345 -15.35 13.90 -6.68
CA GLU A 345 -16.56 14.04 -5.84
C GLU A 345 -16.18 13.93 -4.34
N ASP A 346 -15.33 12.98 -3.97
CA ASP A 346 -14.77 12.90 -2.61
C ASP A 346 -14.01 14.19 -2.23
N ALA A 347 -13.22 14.77 -3.14
CA ALA A 347 -12.51 16.03 -2.90
C ALA A 347 -13.45 17.20 -2.60
N LYS A 348 -14.56 17.31 -3.34
CA LYS A 348 -15.60 18.33 -3.10
C LYS A 348 -16.30 18.11 -1.75
N ILE A 349 -16.63 16.86 -1.42
CA ILE A 349 -17.19 16.49 -0.12
C ILE A 349 -16.24 16.90 1.00
N ASN A 350 -14.95 16.57 0.86
CA ASN A 350 -13.92 16.91 1.85
C ASN A 350 -13.76 18.43 2.03
N SER A 351 -13.85 19.23 0.96
CA SER A 351 -13.86 20.68 1.08
C SER A 351 -15.09 21.19 1.84
N SER A 352 -16.27 20.67 1.52
CA SER A 352 -17.52 21.04 2.20
C SER A 352 -17.51 20.68 3.68
N LEU A 353 -17.05 19.48 4.03
CA LEU A 353 -16.93 19.00 5.43
C LEU A 353 -16.05 19.92 6.28
N ASN A 354 -15.06 20.56 5.66
CA ASN A 354 -14.10 21.43 6.33
C ASN A 354 -14.41 22.92 6.15
N ASN A 355 -15.57 23.27 5.57
CA ASN A 355 -15.98 24.67 5.26
C ASN A 355 -14.95 25.40 4.40
N ILE A 356 -14.24 24.69 3.51
CA ILE A 356 -13.25 25.27 2.60
C ILE A 356 -13.97 25.70 1.32
N THR A 357 -13.84 27.00 0.96
CA THR A 357 -14.56 27.61 -0.15
C THR A 357 -13.66 28.08 -1.29
N ASN A 358 -12.34 28.05 -1.09
CA ASN A 358 -11.35 28.52 -2.05
C ASN A 358 -10.68 27.37 -2.85
N THR A 359 -11.24 26.19 -2.85
CA THR A 359 -10.82 25.04 -3.67
C THR A 359 -11.76 24.84 -4.86
N LEU A 360 -11.21 24.46 -6.01
CA LEU A 360 -11.95 23.99 -7.18
C LEU A 360 -11.35 22.70 -7.69
N PHE A 361 -12.20 21.77 -8.14
CA PHE A 361 -11.74 20.46 -8.59
C PHE A 361 -12.26 20.13 -9.99
N TYR A 362 -11.38 19.53 -10.82
CA TYR A 362 -11.64 19.15 -12.21
C TYR A 362 -11.30 17.71 -12.43
N ALA A 363 -12.26 16.95 -12.96
CA ALA A 363 -12.05 15.55 -13.35
C ALA A 363 -11.57 15.48 -14.80
N GLY A 364 -10.49 14.76 -15.05
CA GLY A 364 -9.98 14.45 -16.39
C GLY A 364 -8.46 14.34 -16.46
N ASP A 365 -7.96 13.95 -17.64
CA ASP A 365 -6.53 13.86 -17.89
C ASP A 365 -5.90 15.26 -17.87
N MET A 366 -4.83 15.44 -17.14
CA MET A 366 -4.10 16.70 -17.02
C MET A 366 -3.71 17.30 -18.36
N LYS A 367 -3.27 16.47 -19.32
CA LYS A 367 -2.86 16.94 -20.65
C LYS A 367 -4.01 17.58 -21.45
N ASP A 368 -5.25 17.15 -21.15
CA ASP A 368 -6.45 17.65 -21.83
C ASP A 368 -7.04 18.88 -21.10
N ILE A 369 -6.93 18.90 -19.76
CA ILE A 369 -7.44 20.00 -18.92
C ILE A 369 -6.49 21.21 -18.93
N LEU A 370 -5.18 21.01 -18.78
CA LEU A 370 -4.19 22.08 -18.70
C LEU A 370 -3.86 22.65 -20.08
N ASN A 371 -4.86 23.22 -20.75
CA ASN A 371 -4.73 23.91 -22.02
C ASN A 371 -4.75 25.43 -21.85
N ASP A 372 -4.49 26.16 -22.94
CA ASP A 372 -4.45 27.63 -22.93
C ASP A 372 -5.74 28.27 -22.44
N ASP A 373 -6.90 27.70 -22.74
CA ASP A 373 -8.18 28.23 -22.30
C ASP A 373 -8.41 28.03 -20.80
N PHE A 374 -7.93 26.93 -20.23
CA PHE A 374 -7.91 26.71 -18.80
C PHE A 374 -7.04 27.75 -18.08
N ILE A 375 -5.84 28.00 -18.61
CA ILE A 375 -4.92 29.00 -18.06
C ILE A 375 -5.49 30.41 -18.21
N LYS A 376 -6.13 30.76 -19.34
CA LYS A 376 -6.82 32.05 -19.50
C LYS A 376 -7.94 32.23 -18.49
N LYS A 377 -8.70 31.15 -18.21
CA LYS A 377 -9.84 31.19 -17.28
C LYS A 377 -9.42 31.30 -15.82
N HIS A 378 -8.38 30.59 -15.42
CA HIS A 378 -8.01 30.41 -14.03
C HIS A 378 -6.76 31.17 -13.60
N GLY A 379 -5.93 31.58 -14.55
CA GLY A 379 -4.61 32.16 -14.32
C GLY A 379 -3.50 31.13 -14.37
N LYS A 380 -2.27 31.57 -14.55
CA LYS A 380 -1.06 30.75 -14.42
C LYS A 380 -0.81 30.54 -12.92
N PRO A 381 -0.54 29.30 -12.47
CA PRO A 381 -0.28 29.03 -11.05
C PRO A 381 1.03 29.69 -10.60
N ASP A 382 1.03 30.21 -9.38
CA ASP A 382 2.23 30.66 -8.69
C ASP A 382 3.00 29.46 -8.13
N VAL A 383 2.28 28.40 -7.71
CA VAL A 383 2.83 27.17 -7.15
C VAL A 383 2.13 25.95 -7.76
N ILE A 384 2.89 24.91 -8.02
CA ILE A 384 2.39 23.57 -8.41
C ILE A 384 2.85 22.56 -7.35
N ILE A 385 1.94 21.72 -6.90
CA ILE A 385 2.19 20.61 -5.99
C ILE A 385 1.81 19.29 -6.65
#